data_01986df2b9ea469c0c657320bd43aa44
#
_entry.id   01986df2b9ea469c0c657320bd43aa44
#
_cell.length_a   1.000
_cell.length_b   1.000
_cell.length_c   1.000
_cell.angle_alpha   90.00
_cell.angle_beta   90.00
_cell.angle_gamma   90.00
#
_symmetry.space_group_name_H-M   'P 1'
#
loop_
_entity.id
_entity.type
_entity.pdbx_description
1 polymer ?
#
loop_
_entity_poly.entity_id
_entity_poly.type
_entity_poly.pdbx_seq_one_letter_code
_entity_poly.pdbx_strand_id
1 'polypeptide(L)'
;TYKRAVSTVAPATGWVGETASRPQTASATLSELAFPALELYAMPAATQTLLDDAVVNIDEWLAAEIDTVFAEQEGTAFVAGDGINKPKGFLAYNNVAQPAWSWGNLGYLATGAAGAFPAASPSDILIDLIYALKAGYRQNARFVMNRKTQSAIRKFKDANGAYLWQPPAAVGQPATLMSFPVVEAEDMPDIGAGAFAVAFGDFARGYLVVDRAGIRVLRDPYSAKPYVLFYTTKRVGGGVQDFDAIKLLRFAVS
;
A
#
# COMPACT_ATOMS: atom_id res chain seq x y z
N THR A 1 -12.98 9.32 -12.95
CA THR A 1 -13.35 8.36 -11.90
C THR A 1 -13.51 6.99 -12.53
N TYR A 2 -12.85 5.99 -11.99
CA TYR A 2 -13.09 4.58 -12.30
C TYR A 2 -14.10 4.04 -11.27
N LYS A 3 -15.09 3.30 -11.72
CA LYS A 3 -16.15 2.74 -10.88
C LYS A 3 -16.13 1.23 -11.00
N ARG A 4 -16.22 0.54 -9.88
CA ARG A 4 -16.25 -0.92 -9.80
C ARG A 4 -17.38 -1.38 -8.88
N ALA A 5 -18.18 -2.31 -9.35
CA ALA A 5 -19.14 -3.01 -8.52
C ALA A 5 -18.43 -4.11 -7.72
N VAL A 6 -18.70 -4.15 -6.43
CA VAL A 6 -18.17 -5.19 -5.51
C VAL A 6 -19.32 -5.82 -4.75
N SER A 7 -19.21 -7.11 -4.46
CA SER A 7 -20.16 -7.80 -3.58
C SER A 7 -19.75 -7.58 -2.13
N THR A 8 -20.61 -6.94 -1.35
CA THR A 8 -20.36 -6.69 0.08
C THR A 8 -20.81 -7.86 0.95
N VAL A 9 -21.81 -8.61 0.49
CA VAL A 9 -22.34 -9.81 1.16
C VAL A 9 -22.48 -10.90 0.11
N ALA A 10 -21.91 -12.06 0.38
CA ALA A 10 -22.10 -13.24 -0.47
C ALA A 10 -23.54 -13.75 -0.37
N PRO A 11 -24.08 -14.42 -1.40
CA PRO A 11 -25.38 -15.04 -1.31
C PRO A 11 -25.37 -16.14 -0.24
N ALA A 12 -26.44 -16.25 0.53
CA ALA A 12 -26.56 -17.31 1.49
C ALA A 12 -26.82 -18.65 0.81
N THR A 13 -26.22 -19.71 1.32
CA THR A 13 -26.39 -21.10 0.82
C THR A 13 -26.85 -21.99 1.98
N GLY A 14 -27.58 -23.06 1.65
CA GLY A 14 -28.04 -24.03 2.64
C GLY A 14 -27.98 -25.45 2.09
N TRP A 15 -27.69 -26.42 2.96
CA TRP A 15 -27.84 -27.82 2.68
C TRP A 15 -29.29 -28.27 2.95
N VAL A 16 -29.86 -29.07 2.08
CA VAL A 16 -31.24 -29.52 2.21
C VAL A 16 -31.33 -31.03 1.89
N GLY A 17 -32.14 -31.74 2.65
CA GLY A 17 -32.46 -33.14 2.38
C GLY A 17 -33.35 -33.29 1.15
N GLU A 18 -33.44 -34.51 0.61
CA GLU A 18 -34.12 -34.81 -0.64
C GLU A 18 -35.57 -34.33 -0.65
N THR A 19 -36.30 -34.51 0.43
CA THR A 19 -37.74 -34.17 0.57
C THR A 19 -38.02 -32.87 1.34
N ALA A 20 -36.98 -32.17 1.80
CA ALA A 20 -37.15 -30.96 2.58
C ALA A 20 -37.46 -29.73 1.68
N SER A 21 -38.23 -28.76 2.18
CA SER A 21 -38.52 -27.51 1.48
C SER A 21 -37.23 -26.69 1.29
N ARG A 22 -37.17 -25.96 0.18
CA ARG A 22 -36.05 -25.09 -0.18
C ARG A 22 -36.50 -23.63 -0.03
N PRO A 23 -36.33 -23.02 1.17
CA PRO A 23 -36.68 -21.61 1.36
C PRO A 23 -35.73 -20.72 0.57
N GLN A 24 -36.24 -19.55 0.16
CA GLN A 24 -35.42 -18.55 -0.51
C GLN A 24 -34.27 -18.10 0.41
N THR A 25 -33.05 -18.11 -0.13
CA THR A 25 -31.86 -17.63 0.56
C THR A 25 -31.61 -16.14 0.28
N ALA A 26 -30.89 -15.45 1.16
CA ALA A 26 -30.51 -14.06 0.95
C ALA A 26 -29.65 -13.90 -0.34
N SER A 27 -29.98 -12.90 -1.12
CA SER A 27 -29.21 -12.54 -2.33
C SER A 27 -27.96 -11.76 -1.98
N ALA A 28 -26.96 -11.79 -2.87
CA ALA A 28 -25.78 -10.95 -2.76
C ALA A 28 -26.15 -9.46 -2.82
N THR A 29 -25.51 -8.65 -2.00
CA THR A 29 -25.62 -7.18 -2.09
C THR A 29 -24.42 -6.62 -2.85
N LEU A 30 -24.69 -5.76 -3.82
CA LEU A 30 -23.70 -5.06 -4.60
C LEU A 30 -23.55 -3.62 -4.10
N SER A 31 -22.33 -3.16 -4.01
CA SER A 31 -21.97 -1.75 -3.74
C SER A 31 -21.04 -1.25 -4.82
N GLU A 32 -21.07 0.05 -5.09
CA GLU A 32 -20.16 0.70 -6.03
C GLU A 32 -18.99 1.34 -5.27
N LEU A 33 -17.78 0.98 -5.66
CA LEU A 33 -16.55 1.68 -5.26
C LEU A 33 -16.12 2.62 -6.38
N ALA A 34 -15.88 3.88 -6.02
CA ALA A 34 -15.43 4.91 -6.95
C ALA A 34 -13.99 5.33 -6.65
N PHE A 35 -13.14 5.31 -7.67
CA PHE A 35 -11.73 5.69 -7.59
C PHE A 35 -11.51 6.90 -8.51
N PRO A 36 -11.45 8.13 -7.97
CA PRO A 36 -11.19 9.32 -8.77
C PRO A 36 -9.75 9.30 -9.27
N ALA A 37 -9.55 9.56 -10.57
CA ALA A 37 -8.23 9.83 -11.13
C ALA A 37 -7.96 11.33 -10.98
N LEU A 38 -6.98 11.67 -10.17
CA LEU A 38 -6.58 13.01 -9.78
C LEU A 38 -5.32 13.42 -10.53
N GLU A 39 -5.04 14.71 -10.63
CA GLU A 39 -3.92 15.22 -11.40
C GLU A 39 -2.74 15.50 -10.48
N LEU A 40 -1.60 14.92 -10.83
CA LEU A 40 -0.29 15.22 -10.28
C LEU A 40 0.46 16.05 -11.32
N TYR A 41 1.07 17.17 -10.93
CA TYR A 41 1.80 18.04 -11.83
C TYR A 41 3.15 18.47 -11.27
N ALA A 42 4.07 18.77 -12.18
CA ALA A 42 5.32 19.45 -11.91
C ALA A 42 5.56 20.50 -13.01
N MET A 43 6.15 21.64 -12.66
CA MET A 43 6.45 22.71 -13.62
C MET A 43 7.83 23.29 -13.36
N PRO A 44 8.93 22.53 -13.55
CA PRO A 44 10.26 23.04 -13.46
C PRO A 44 10.54 24.04 -14.60
N ALA A 45 11.47 24.96 -14.35
CA ALA A 45 11.89 25.97 -15.30
C ALA A 45 13.39 25.88 -15.54
N ALA A 46 13.82 26.00 -16.79
CA ALA A 46 15.23 26.16 -17.19
C ALA A 46 15.39 27.39 -18.06
N THR A 47 16.54 28.06 -17.99
CA THR A 47 16.83 29.18 -18.92
C THR A 47 17.17 28.64 -20.31
N GLN A 48 16.80 29.38 -21.35
CA GLN A 48 17.13 28.99 -22.73
C GLN A 48 18.67 28.83 -22.92
N THR A 49 19.47 29.68 -22.31
CA THR A 49 20.93 29.61 -22.34
C THR A 49 21.44 28.27 -21.74
N LEU A 50 20.85 27.84 -20.62
CA LEU A 50 21.22 26.57 -20.01
C LEU A 50 20.87 25.38 -20.94
N LEU A 51 19.74 25.45 -21.63
CA LEU A 51 19.32 24.40 -22.57
C LEU A 51 20.26 24.35 -23.80
N ASP A 52 20.75 25.49 -24.26
CA ASP A 52 21.61 25.59 -25.45
C ASP A 52 23.08 25.25 -25.15
N ASP A 53 23.59 25.60 -23.96
CA ASP A 53 25.01 25.48 -23.59
C ASP A 53 25.34 24.20 -22.78
N ALA A 54 24.32 23.46 -22.31
CA ALA A 54 24.56 22.27 -21.47
C ALA A 54 25.18 21.11 -22.26
N VAL A 55 26.19 20.48 -21.65
CA VAL A 55 26.83 19.25 -22.19
C VAL A 55 25.89 18.04 -22.15
N VAL A 56 24.92 18.07 -21.26
CA VAL A 56 23.88 17.02 -21.08
C VAL A 56 22.57 17.50 -21.67
N ASN A 57 21.76 16.56 -22.16
CA ASN A 57 20.39 16.87 -22.59
C ASN A 57 19.54 17.19 -21.36
N ILE A 58 19.31 18.47 -21.10
CA ILE A 58 18.55 18.96 -19.94
C ILE A 58 17.09 18.48 -20.00
N ASP A 59 16.49 18.35 -21.18
CA ASP A 59 15.12 17.90 -21.35
C ASP A 59 14.95 16.44 -20.85
N GLU A 60 15.89 15.56 -21.21
CA GLU A 60 15.89 14.16 -20.77
C GLU A 60 16.21 14.03 -19.28
N TRP A 61 17.15 14.83 -18.79
CA TRP A 61 17.49 14.84 -17.37
C TRP A 61 16.30 15.28 -16.52
N LEU A 62 15.63 16.39 -16.88
CA LEU A 62 14.43 16.87 -16.19
C LEU A 62 13.29 15.84 -16.23
N ALA A 63 13.10 15.18 -17.36
CA ALA A 63 12.08 14.14 -17.47
C ALA A 63 12.34 12.97 -16.51
N ALA A 64 13.59 12.51 -16.37
CA ALA A 64 13.97 11.46 -15.45
C ALA A 64 13.82 11.87 -13.97
N GLU A 65 14.18 13.11 -13.63
CA GLU A 65 13.98 13.65 -12.28
C GLU A 65 12.49 13.75 -11.92
N ILE A 66 11.66 14.23 -12.83
CA ILE A 66 10.21 14.34 -12.62
C ILE A 66 9.59 12.95 -12.44
N ASP A 67 10.01 11.96 -13.24
CA ASP A 67 9.51 10.58 -13.12
C ASP A 67 9.80 10.01 -11.73
N THR A 68 11.02 10.24 -11.22
CA THR A 68 11.43 9.83 -9.88
C THR A 68 10.57 10.49 -8.80
N VAL A 69 10.40 11.82 -8.87
CA VAL A 69 9.59 12.57 -7.89
C VAL A 69 8.11 12.17 -7.97
N PHE A 70 7.59 11.90 -9.17
CA PHE A 70 6.22 11.43 -9.32
C PHE A 70 6.03 10.05 -8.70
N ALA A 71 6.97 9.13 -8.90
CA ALA A 71 6.93 7.81 -8.28
C ALA A 71 6.95 7.89 -6.74
N GLU A 72 7.77 8.76 -6.16
CA GLU A 72 7.81 9.01 -4.72
C GLU A 72 6.47 9.58 -4.20
N GLN A 73 5.91 10.59 -4.87
CA GLN A 73 4.63 11.19 -4.48
C GLN A 73 3.47 10.20 -4.62
N GLU A 74 3.46 9.36 -5.64
CA GLU A 74 2.50 8.29 -5.81
C GLU A 74 2.62 7.24 -4.69
N GLY A 75 3.85 6.82 -4.36
CA GLY A 75 4.12 5.91 -3.24
C GLY A 75 3.54 6.44 -1.94
N THR A 76 3.87 7.67 -1.58
CA THR A 76 3.35 8.36 -0.40
C THR A 76 1.82 8.42 -0.40
N ALA A 77 1.22 8.75 -1.56
CA ALA A 77 -0.23 8.85 -1.67
C ALA A 77 -0.92 7.49 -1.55
N PHE A 78 -0.35 6.41 -2.10
CA PHE A 78 -0.94 5.06 -2.01
C PHE A 78 -0.86 4.48 -0.60
N VAL A 79 0.12 4.88 0.19
CA VAL A 79 0.27 4.46 1.60
C VAL A 79 -0.61 5.31 2.51
N ALA A 80 -0.42 6.65 2.52
CA ALA A 80 -0.95 7.55 3.54
C ALA A 80 -1.80 8.71 3.00
N GLY A 81 -2.12 8.73 1.69
CA GLY A 81 -2.93 9.79 1.09
C GLY A 81 -4.33 9.87 1.71
N ASP A 82 -4.82 11.10 1.92
CA ASP A 82 -6.12 11.36 2.55
C ASP A 82 -7.34 11.20 1.60
N GLY A 83 -7.10 11.08 0.29
CA GLY A 83 -8.14 11.00 -0.73
C GLY A 83 -8.70 12.37 -1.14
N ILE A 84 -8.13 13.48 -0.66
CA ILE A 84 -8.49 14.85 -1.06
C ILE A 84 -7.43 15.35 -2.03
N ASN A 85 -7.79 15.52 -3.30
CA ASN A 85 -6.88 15.94 -4.39
C ASN A 85 -5.68 14.99 -4.64
N LYS A 86 -5.66 13.82 -4.00
CA LYS A 86 -4.66 12.75 -4.18
C LYS A 86 -5.31 11.39 -3.90
N PRO A 87 -4.73 10.28 -4.39
CA PRO A 87 -5.25 8.94 -4.11
C PRO A 87 -5.44 8.68 -2.62
N LYS A 88 -6.43 7.87 -2.27
CA LYS A 88 -6.65 7.48 -0.88
C LYS A 88 -5.77 6.29 -0.53
N GLY A 89 -4.78 6.52 0.32
CA GLY A 89 -3.87 5.51 0.81
C GLY A 89 -4.56 4.47 1.70
N PHE A 90 -4.02 3.25 1.74
CA PHE A 90 -4.65 2.19 2.52
C PHE A 90 -4.62 2.46 4.04
N LEU A 91 -3.66 3.24 4.56
CA LEU A 91 -3.64 3.62 5.98
C LEU A 91 -4.69 4.68 6.34
N ALA A 92 -5.23 5.41 5.37
CA ALA A 92 -6.21 6.47 5.58
C ALA A 92 -7.67 5.95 5.64
N TYR A 93 -7.88 4.65 5.48
CA TYR A 93 -9.18 4.03 5.70
C TYR A 93 -9.44 3.82 7.18
N ASN A 94 -10.71 3.60 7.52
CA ASN A 94 -11.06 3.26 8.89
C ASN A 94 -10.47 1.89 9.27
N ASN A 95 -9.74 1.87 10.38
CA ASN A 95 -9.05 0.69 10.87
C ASN A 95 -9.72 0.19 12.14
N VAL A 96 -10.10 -1.09 12.17
CA VAL A 96 -10.76 -1.72 13.32
C VAL A 96 -9.99 -2.96 13.78
N ALA A 97 -10.05 -3.27 15.07
CA ALA A 97 -9.44 -4.49 15.58
C ALA A 97 -10.03 -5.71 14.89
N GLN A 98 -9.18 -6.70 14.57
CA GLN A 98 -9.59 -7.86 13.77
C GLN A 98 -10.84 -8.59 14.31
N PRO A 99 -11.07 -8.77 15.62
CA PRO A 99 -12.29 -9.41 16.12
C PRO A 99 -13.59 -8.67 15.78
N ALA A 100 -13.53 -7.34 15.59
CA ALA A 100 -14.67 -6.50 15.24
C ALA A 100 -14.70 -6.11 13.75
N TRP A 101 -13.93 -6.79 12.91
CA TRP A 101 -13.81 -6.45 11.51
C TRP A 101 -15.14 -6.60 10.77
N SER A 102 -15.45 -5.60 9.95
CA SER A 102 -16.57 -5.62 9.01
C SER A 102 -16.12 -5.03 7.67
N TRP A 103 -16.80 -5.41 6.60
CA TRP A 103 -16.47 -4.93 5.26
C TRP A 103 -16.54 -3.40 5.18
N GLY A 104 -15.58 -2.77 4.49
CA GLY A 104 -15.40 -1.31 4.44
C GLY A 104 -14.35 -0.78 5.40
N ASN A 105 -13.83 -1.63 6.31
CA ASN A 105 -12.77 -1.30 7.25
C ASN A 105 -11.56 -2.22 7.05
N LEU A 106 -10.35 -1.73 7.31
CA LEU A 106 -9.16 -2.58 7.38
C LEU A 106 -9.02 -3.17 8.79
N GLY A 107 -8.78 -4.48 8.83
CA GLY A 107 -8.54 -5.16 10.10
C GLY A 107 -7.10 -4.97 10.60
N TYR A 108 -6.92 -4.72 11.89
CA TYR A 108 -5.59 -4.69 12.50
C TYR A 108 -5.48 -5.63 13.69
N LEU A 109 -4.23 -6.05 13.98
CA LEU A 109 -3.85 -6.65 15.23
C LEU A 109 -3.00 -5.65 16.04
N ALA A 110 -3.20 -5.62 17.35
CA ALA A 110 -2.37 -4.82 18.24
C ALA A 110 -1.17 -5.64 18.72
N THR A 111 0.00 -5.00 18.81
CA THR A 111 1.21 -5.66 19.33
C THR A 111 1.15 -5.99 20.82
N GLY A 112 0.22 -5.40 21.57
CA GLY A 112 0.16 -5.50 23.02
C GLY A 112 1.17 -4.60 23.76
N ALA A 113 1.97 -3.86 23.01
CA ALA A 113 2.95 -2.92 23.56
C ALA A 113 2.89 -1.59 22.80
N ALA A 114 2.81 -0.46 23.52
CA ALA A 114 2.78 0.85 22.91
C ALA A 114 4.13 1.20 22.29
N GLY A 115 4.18 1.38 20.97
CA GLY A 115 5.39 1.80 20.26
C GLY A 115 6.51 0.77 20.20
N ALA A 116 6.23 -0.51 20.47
CA ALA A 116 7.21 -1.57 20.44
C ALA A 116 6.61 -2.93 20.06
N PHE A 117 7.44 -3.89 19.72
CA PHE A 117 7.07 -5.30 19.70
C PHE A 117 6.96 -5.84 21.12
N PRO A 118 6.21 -6.94 21.36
CA PRO A 118 6.19 -7.61 22.65
C PRO A 118 7.59 -7.96 23.12
N ALA A 119 7.87 -7.78 24.42
CA ALA A 119 9.18 -8.12 24.99
C ALA A 119 9.43 -9.63 25.01
N ALA A 120 8.37 -10.43 25.21
CA ALA A 120 8.42 -11.89 25.11
C ALA A 120 7.90 -12.32 23.73
N SER A 121 8.60 -13.24 23.08
CA SER A 121 8.24 -13.84 21.79
C SER A 121 7.77 -12.80 20.72
N PRO A 122 8.60 -11.81 20.37
CA PRO A 122 8.21 -10.73 19.46
C PRO A 122 7.85 -11.20 18.06
N SER A 123 8.20 -12.43 17.68
CA SER A 123 7.86 -13.07 16.41
C SER A 123 6.42 -13.56 16.32
N ASP A 124 5.79 -13.88 17.47
CA ASP A 124 4.47 -14.53 17.50
C ASP A 124 3.39 -13.63 16.89
N ILE A 125 3.45 -12.32 17.15
CA ILE A 125 2.50 -11.37 16.57
C ILE A 125 2.58 -11.28 15.04
N LEU A 126 3.74 -11.56 14.44
CA LEU A 126 3.88 -11.63 12.98
C LEU A 126 3.24 -12.91 12.44
N ILE A 127 3.33 -14.01 13.18
CA ILE A 127 2.63 -15.26 12.86
C ILE A 127 1.12 -15.03 12.95
N ASP A 128 0.64 -14.41 14.01
CA ASP A 128 -0.78 -14.08 14.17
C ASP A 128 -1.28 -13.20 13.03
N LEU A 129 -0.49 -12.23 12.58
CA LEU A 129 -0.82 -11.38 11.43
C LEU A 129 -0.97 -12.19 10.14
N ILE A 130 -0.09 -13.18 9.90
CA ILE A 130 -0.18 -14.08 8.75
C ILE A 130 -1.48 -14.88 8.79
N TYR A 131 -1.82 -15.44 9.95
CA TYR A 131 -3.00 -16.28 10.11
C TYR A 131 -4.32 -15.51 10.25
N ALA A 132 -4.27 -14.20 10.54
CA ALA A 132 -5.42 -13.32 10.43
C ALA A 132 -5.91 -13.14 8.98
N LEU A 133 -5.05 -13.41 8.00
CA LEU A 133 -5.38 -13.37 6.58
C LEU A 133 -5.91 -14.74 6.12
N LYS A 134 -7.04 -14.75 5.39
CA LYS A 134 -7.62 -15.96 4.83
C LYS A 134 -6.68 -16.64 3.83
N ALA A 135 -6.73 -17.98 3.75
CA ALA A 135 -5.82 -18.78 2.93
C ALA A 135 -5.79 -18.37 1.45
N GLY A 136 -6.93 -17.93 0.89
CA GLY A 136 -7.04 -17.51 -0.50
C GLY A 136 -6.24 -16.25 -0.85
N TYR A 137 -5.89 -15.40 0.13
CA TYR A 137 -5.05 -14.22 -0.05
C TYR A 137 -3.57 -14.50 0.28
N ARG A 138 -3.29 -15.47 1.18
CA ARG A 138 -1.92 -15.76 1.63
C ARG A 138 -0.97 -16.19 0.53
N GLN A 139 -1.45 -16.81 -0.54
CA GLN A 139 -0.60 -17.28 -1.65
C GLN A 139 0.20 -16.16 -2.32
N ASN A 140 -0.37 -14.95 -2.42
CA ASN A 140 0.27 -13.79 -3.04
C ASN A 140 0.55 -12.68 -2.03
N ALA A 141 0.41 -12.99 -0.73
CA ALA A 141 0.60 -12.00 0.32
C ALA A 141 2.06 -11.58 0.46
N ARG A 142 2.25 -10.32 0.85
CA ARG A 142 3.55 -9.69 1.07
C ARG A 142 3.52 -8.87 2.35
N PHE A 143 4.65 -8.79 3.01
CA PHE A 143 4.87 -7.80 4.05
C PHE A 143 5.25 -6.46 3.41
N VAL A 144 4.68 -5.37 3.90
CA VAL A 144 5.04 -4.01 3.52
C VAL A 144 5.42 -3.25 4.78
N MET A 145 6.62 -2.71 4.82
CA MET A 145 7.15 -1.96 5.95
C MET A 145 8.34 -1.10 5.51
N ASN A 146 8.70 -0.12 6.32
CA ASN A 146 9.90 0.67 6.06
C ASN A 146 11.17 -0.06 6.52
N ARG A 147 12.36 0.43 6.08
CA ARG A 147 13.68 -0.16 6.41
C ARG A 147 13.97 -0.19 7.90
N LYS A 148 13.49 0.79 8.69
CA LYS A 148 13.72 0.84 10.14
C LYS A 148 12.95 -0.27 10.86
N THR A 149 11.70 -0.48 10.47
CA THR A 149 10.86 -1.58 10.98
C THR A 149 11.44 -2.93 10.59
N GLN A 150 11.89 -3.08 9.33
CA GLN A 150 12.58 -4.27 8.86
C GLN A 150 13.85 -4.55 9.67
N SER A 151 14.66 -3.51 9.95
CA SER A 151 15.85 -3.62 10.80
C SER A 151 15.51 -4.05 12.23
N ALA A 152 14.39 -3.57 12.80
CA ALA A 152 13.94 -3.97 14.12
C ALA A 152 13.57 -5.46 14.16
N ILE A 153 12.83 -5.95 13.16
CA ILE A 153 12.45 -7.37 13.05
C ILE A 153 13.68 -8.26 12.86
N ARG A 154 14.67 -7.83 12.06
CA ARG A 154 15.92 -8.58 11.87
C ARG A 154 16.76 -8.75 13.14
N LYS A 155 16.56 -7.88 14.13
CA LYS A 155 17.26 -7.95 15.43
C LYS A 155 16.59 -8.91 16.43
N PHE A 156 15.48 -9.56 16.07
CA PHE A 156 14.87 -10.58 16.92
C PHE A 156 15.84 -11.75 17.11
N LYS A 157 15.99 -12.18 18.36
CA LYS A 157 16.89 -13.24 18.76
C LYS A 157 16.11 -14.33 19.49
N ASP A 158 16.61 -15.55 19.41
CA ASP A 158 16.16 -16.66 20.23
C ASP A 158 16.74 -16.60 21.67
N ALA A 159 16.39 -17.58 22.50
CA ALA A 159 16.91 -17.70 23.86
C ALA A 159 18.45 -17.88 23.93
N ASN A 160 19.08 -18.31 22.84
CA ASN A 160 20.52 -18.52 22.74
C ASN A 160 21.25 -17.30 22.14
N GLY A 161 20.52 -16.23 21.79
CA GLY A 161 21.07 -15.02 21.22
C GLY A 161 21.29 -15.08 19.68
N ALA A 162 20.86 -16.15 19.01
CA ALA A 162 20.92 -16.24 17.56
C ALA A 162 19.77 -15.45 16.90
N TYR A 163 20.05 -14.82 15.77
CA TYR A 163 19.03 -14.10 15.02
C TYR A 163 18.00 -15.05 14.43
N LEU A 164 16.71 -14.79 14.69
CA LEU A 164 15.59 -15.60 14.19
C LEU A 164 15.38 -15.46 12.69
N TRP A 165 15.67 -14.29 12.14
CA TRP A 165 15.53 -14.03 10.72
C TRP A 165 16.87 -13.71 10.08
N GLN A 166 17.24 -14.52 9.09
CA GLN A 166 18.41 -14.29 8.25
C GLN A 166 17.94 -14.01 6.83
N PRO A 167 18.55 -13.03 6.13
CA PRO A 167 18.27 -12.81 4.72
C PRO A 167 18.71 -14.04 3.91
N PRO A 168 18.12 -14.27 2.72
CA PRO A 168 18.57 -15.35 1.85
C PRO A 168 20.05 -15.20 1.53
N ALA A 169 20.78 -16.30 1.60
CA ALA A 169 22.23 -16.32 1.36
C ALA A 169 22.61 -16.09 -0.12
N ALA A 170 21.64 -16.21 -1.05
CA ALA A 170 21.86 -16.01 -2.46
C ALA A 170 21.64 -14.56 -2.87
N VAL A 171 22.63 -13.98 -3.55
CA VAL A 171 22.55 -12.62 -4.11
C VAL A 171 21.42 -12.54 -5.14
N GLY A 172 20.59 -11.49 -5.06
CA GLY A 172 19.48 -11.26 -6.00
C GLY A 172 18.14 -11.89 -5.62
N GLN A 173 18.06 -12.65 -4.54
CA GLN A 173 16.78 -13.11 -4.04
C GLN A 173 16.11 -12.03 -3.16
N PRO A 174 14.79 -11.77 -3.33
CA PRO A 174 14.07 -10.83 -2.48
C PRO A 174 14.10 -11.28 -1.02
N ALA A 175 14.18 -10.32 -0.11
CA ALA A 175 14.10 -10.61 1.31
C ALA A 175 12.75 -11.27 1.65
N THR A 176 12.79 -12.41 2.32
CA THR A 176 11.57 -13.12 2.76
C THR A 176 11.53 -13.15 4.28
N LEU A 177 10.37 -12.89 4.85
CA LEU A 177 10.08 -13.01 6.28
C LEU A 177 9.03 -14.12 6.45
N MET A 178 9.38 -15.19 7.18
CA MET A 178 8.48 -16.35 7.37
C MET A 178 7.93 -16.91 6.04
N SER A 179 8.80 -17.02 5.02
CA SER A 179 8.49 -17.49 3.66
C SER A 179 7.66 -16.53 2.79
N PHE A 180 7.31 -15.35 3.28
CA PHE A 180 6.63 -14.33 2.49
C PHE A 180 7.59 -13.23 2.06
N PRO A 181 7.46 -12.70 0.83
CA PRO A 181 8.31 -11.61 0.36
C PRO A 181 8.05 -10.33 1.17
N VAL A 182 9.12 -9.57 1.40
CA VAL A 182 9.08 -8.26 2.04
C VAL A 182 9.27 -7.19 0.98
N VAL A 183 8.36 -6.23 0.96
CA VAL A 183 8.45 -5.01 0.15
C VAL A 183 8.80 -3.87 1.07
N GLU A 184 9.93 -3.25 0.80
CA GLU A 184 10.37 -2.06 1.51
C GLU A 184 9.66 -0.84 0.94
N ALA A 185 8.90 -0.15 1.78
CA ALA A 185 8.18 1.08 1.45
C ALA A 185 8.54 2.14 2.51
N GLU A 186 9.33 3.12 2.10
CA GLU A 186 9.79 4.18 3.01
C GLU A 186 8.64 5.06 3.51
N ASP A 187 7.54 5.12 2.77
CA ASP A 187 6.32 5.86 3.12
C ASP A 187 5.53 5.23 4.29
N MET A 188 5.86 3.99 4.68
CA MET A 188 5.27 3.38 5.86
C MET A 188 5.78 4.06 7.13
N PRO A 189 4.90 4.32 8.12
CA PRO A 189 5.29 4.98 9.35
C PRO A 189 6.34 4.19 10.13
N ASP A 190 7.19 4.91 10.85
CA ASP A 190 8.12 4.33 11.82
C ASP A 190 7.35 3.64 12.96
N ILE A 191 8.01 2.71 13.67
CA ILE A 191 7.48 2.12 14.90
C ILE A 191 7.30 3.24 15.93
N GLY A 192 6.07 3.41 16.38
CA GLY A 192 5.68 4.43 17.35
C GLY A 192 4.35 4.07 17.98
N ALA A 193 4.00 4.71 19.11
CA ALA A 193 2.75 4.45 19.80
C ALA A 193 1.54 4.73 18.89
N GLY A 194 0.71 3.70 18.65
CA GLY A 194 -0.47 3.76 17.78
C GLY A 194 -0.18 3.67 16.28
N ALA A 195 1.09 3.61 15.86
CA ALA A 195 1.47 3.56 14.45
C ALA A 195 1.15 2.20 13.81
N PHE A 196 0.81 2.23 12.51
CA PHE A 196 0.64 1.05 11.67
C PHE A 196 1.91 0.83 10.85
N ALA A 197 2.98 0.32 11.47
CA ALA A 197 4.29 0.23 10.83
C ALA A 197 4.49 -1.02 9.97
N VAL A 198 3.59 -1.99 10.03
CA VAL A 198 3.62 -3.21 9.21
C VAL A 198 2.25 -3.45 8.61
N ALA A 199 2.21 -3.72 7.31
CA ALA A 199 1.04 -4.23 6.61
C ALA A 199 1.36 -5.61 6.00
N PHE A 200 0.39 -6.50 6.00
CA PHE A 200 0.50 -7.82 5.39
C PHE A 200 -0.75 -8.14 4.59
N GLY A 201 -0.60 -8.58 3.36
CA GLY A 201 -1.73 -8.93 2.53
C GLY A 201 -1.42 -9.12 1.05
N ASP A 202 -2.44 -9.50 0.30
CA ASP A 202 -2.43 -9.54 -1.15
C ASP A 202 -2.81 -8.15 -1.71
N PHE A 203 -1.80 -7.30 -1.91
CA PHE A 203 -2.01 -5.93 -2.40
C PHE A 203 -2.52 -5.89 -3.85
N ALA A 204 -2.25 -6.92 -4.66
CA ALA A 204 -2.78 -6.97 -6.02
C ALA A 204 -4.32 -7.10 -6.04
N ARG A 205 -4.89 -7.78 -5.06
CA ARG A 205 -6.34 -7.90 -4.88
C ARG A 205 -6.91 -6.82 -3.96
N GLY A 206 -6.11 -6.35 -3.00
CA GLY A 206 -6.55 -5.42 -1.95
C GLY A 206 -6.60 -3.97 -2.37
N TYR A 207 -5.64 -3.50 -3.17
CA TYR A 207 -5.51 -2.10 -3.55
C TYR A 207 -5.52 -1.93 -5.07
N LEU A 208 -6.35 -1.05 -5.58
CA LEU A 208 -6.44 -0.73 -7.00
C LEU A 208 -5.72 0.58 -7.28
N VAL A 209 -4.78 0.55 -8.22
CA VAL A 209 -4.17 1.74 -8.83
C VAL A 209 -4.84 1.99 -10.17
N VAL A 210 -5.30 3.22 -10.40
CA VAL A 210 -5.95 3.66 -11.63
C VAL A 210 -5.05 4.67 -12.30
N ASP A 211 -4.29 4.26 -13.29
CA ASP A 211 -3.55 5.16 -14.17
C ASP A 211 -4.42 5.45 -15.41
N ARG A 212 -4.83 6.70 -15.59
CA ARG A 212 -5.71 7.08 -16.69
C ARG A 212 -4.94 7.60 -17.91
N ALA A 213 -3.82 8.27 -17.67
CA ALA A 213 -2.97 8.83 -18.71
C ALA A 213 -1.55 8.89 -18.19
N GLY A 214 -0.62 8.34 -18.93
CA GLY A 214 0.80 8.42 -18.64
C GLY A 214 1.29 9.87 -18.54
N ILE A 215 2.58 10.04 -18.29
CA ILE A 215 3.22 11.34 -18.17
C ILE A 215 3.09 12.11 -19.49
N ARG A 216 2.63 13.34 -19.39
CA ARG A 216 2.55 14.28 -20.51
C ARG A 216 3.39 15.49 -20.18
N VAL A 217 4.30 15.84 -21.08
CA VAL A 217 5.17 17.02 -20.96
C VAL A 217 4.78 18.04 -22.00
N LEU A 218 4.53 19.28 -21.57
CA LEU A 218 4.34 20.45 -22.43
C LEU A 218 5.49 21.41 -22.18
N ARG A 219 6.31 21.64 -23.22
CA ARG A 219 7.36 22.67 -23.19
C ARG A 219 6.76 24.02 -23.57
N ASP A 220 6.87 25.01 -22.66
CA ASP A 220 6.36 26.35 -22.86
C ASP A 220 7.49 27.39 -22.76
N PRO A 221 7.99 27.88 -23.90
CA PRO A 221 9.02 28.92 -23.93
C PRO A 221 8.45 30.36 -23.93
N TYR A 222 7.13 30.55 -23.81
CA TYR A 222 6.48 31.83 -24.03
C TYR A 222 5.98 32.50 -22.76
N SER A 223 5.49 31.74 -21.80
CA SER A 223 4.77 32.27 -20.63
C SER A 223 5.67 32.92 -19.57
N ALA A 224 6.94 32.54 -19.46
CA ALA A 224 7.82 33.00 -18.37
C ALA A 224 9.24 33.34 -18.84
N LYS A 225 9.39 34.22 -19.84
CA LYS A 225 10.70 34.64 -20.36
C LYS A 225 11.60 35.27 -19.27
N PRO A 226 12.89 34.91 -19.13
CA PRO A 226 13.71 34.12 -20.07
C PRO A 226 13.70 32.60 -19.83
N TYR A 227 12.76 32.08 -19.05
CA TYR A 227 12.67 30.68 -18.70
C TYR A 227 11.77 29.91 -19.67
N VAL A 228 12.14 28.68 -19.94
CA VAL A 228 11.31 27.64 -20.58
C VAL A 228 10.70 26.79 -19.48
N LEU A 229 9.38 26.67 -19.45
CA LEU A 229 8.65 25.88 -18.48
C LEU A 229 8.39 24.49 -19.06
N PHE A 230 8.55 23.45 -18.22
CA PHE A 230 8.24 22.06 -18.54
C PHE A 230 7.01 21.63 -17.74
N TYR A 231 5.83 21.97 -18.24
CA TYR A 231 4.58 21.58 -17.58
C TYR A 231 4.32 20.11 -17.80
N THR A 232 4.57 19.33 -16.75
CA THR A 232 4.43 17.88 -16.76
C THR A 232 3.24 17.47 -15.91
N THR A 233 2.36 16.63 -16.46
CA THR A 233 1.16 16.16 -15.78
C THR A 233 1.00 14.66 -15.90
N LYS A 234 0.45 14.05 -14.84
CA LYS A 234 0.00 12.66 -14.80
C LYS A 234 -1.34 12.58 -14.08
N ARG A 235 -2.21 11.65 -14.49
CA ARG A 235 -3.51 11.45 -13.83
C ARG A 235 -3.60 10.07 -13.25
N VAL A 236 -3.52 9.99 -11.93
CA VAL A 236 -3.52 8.74 -11.18
C VAL A 236 -4.58 8.77 -10.08
N GLY A 237 -5.16 7.61 -9.80
CA GLY A 237 -6.08 7.37 -8.70
C GLY A 237 -5.76 6.06 -8.01
N GLY A 238 -6.33 5.84 -6.85
CA GLY A 238 -6.14 4.58 -6.14
C GLY A 238 -7.02 4.49 -4.90
N GLY A 239 -7.16 3.28 -4.41
CA GLY A 239 -7.89 3.00 -3.19
C GLY A 239 -8.04 1.51 -2.92
N VAL A 240 -8.46 1.18 -1.71
CA VAL A 240 -8.73 -0.20 -1.31
C VAL A 240 -10.00 -0.69 -2.02
N GLN A 241 -9.87 -1.82 -2.70
CA GLN A 241 -10.98 -2.48 -3.40
C GLN A 241 -11.46 -3.76 -2.68
N ASP A 242 -10.59 -4.39 -1.89
CA ASP A 242 -10.93 -5.56 -1.08
C ASP A 242 -10.33 -5.39 0.32
N PHE A 243 -11.20 -5.12 1.28
CA PHE A 243 -10.83 -4.82 2.67
C PHE A 243 -10.40 -6.05 3.48
N ASP A 244 -10.67 -7.26 2.99
CA ASP A 244 -10.25 -8.49 3.65
C ASP A 244 -8.85 -8.93 3.22
N ALA A 245 -8.37 -8.43 2.09
CA ALA A 245 -7.09 -8.80 1.50
C ALA A 245 -5.86 -8.20 2.19
N ILE A 246 -6.03 -7.18 3.04
CA ILE A 246 -4.94 -6.47 3.72
C ILE A 246 -5.23 -6.44 5.23
N LYS A 247 -4.22 -6.73 6.04
CA LYS A 247 -4.24 -6.63 7.50
C LYS A 247 -3.08 -5.77 7.96
N LEU A 248 -3.30 -5.03 9.04
CA LEU A 248 -2.33 -4.08 9.59
C LEU A 248 -1.85 -4.54 10.96
N LEU A 249 -0.64 -4.18 11.33
CA LEU A 249 -0.11 -4.35 12.68
C LEU A 249 -0.01 -2.98 13.34
N ARG A 250 -0.76 -2.80 14.43
CA ARG A 250 -0.78 -1.56 15.21
C ARG A 250 0.11 -1.69 16.43
N PHE A 251 1.01 -0.76 16.62
CA PHE A 251 1.91 -0.72 17.77
C PHE A 251 1.23 -0.06 18.98
N ALA A 252 0.25 -0.75 19.55
CA ALA A 252 -0.57 -0.30 20.67
C ALA A 252 -0.84 -1.45 21.66
N VAL A 253 -1.34 -1.12 22.85
CA VAL A 253 -1.72 -2.12 23.87
C VAL A 253 -3.00 -2.85 23.45
N SER A 254 -3.92 -2.16 22.75
CA SER A 254 -5.19 -2.72 22.24
C SER A 254 -5.61 -2.00 20.95
#